data_6aaee682567485a4d144d37aab5f576d
#
_entry.id   6aaee682567485a4d144d37aab5f576d
#
_cell.length_a   1.000
_cell.length_b   1.000
_cell.length_c   1.000
_cell.angle_alpha   90.00
_cell.angle_beta   90.00
_cell.angle_gamma   90.00
#
_symmetry.space_group_name_H-M   'P 1'
#
loop_
_entity.id
_entity.type
_entity.pdbx_description
1 polymer ?
#
loop_
_entity_poly.entity_id
_entity_poly.type
_entity_poly.pdbx_seq_one_letter_code
_entity_poly.pdbx_strand_id
1 'polypeptide(L)'
;MPFEVGATARKKIAVIGAGISGMGAAERLAASHRVVLFEAESRLGGHARTIIAGKRGDRPVDTGFIVFNYATYPHLTALFDRLDVPVVKSNMSFGASIRGGALEYGLDSAAAFFAQKRNALNPSFLVMLRDIFRFNAGALAASQEAGLTIGGLIEKMRLGRYFRDYYLRPFSGAIWSTPVEKILDFPAHAMVQFFKNHGLLGYDEQHQWFTVEGGSISYVDRLEQAMRAKGVDIRLGAPVAGVKRLEDGVEIRATGGEWELFDEVVIAAHGDDALRLLSDADEVERADLGAFTYQPNDITLHADASVMPKRRAVWSSWNYTEAKVKRSGQIDLTYWMNSLQPIPEDDPHFVTLNTTRPIREELIYDQVTLRHPVYDLAALAAQGRVRATNGRRHTWFCGAWMRHGFHEDGLSTGLEVAEAICARDSLSVAAE
;
A
#
# COMPACT_ATOMS: atom_id res chain seq x y z
N MET A 1 -34.38 -33.76 -25.95
CA MET A 1 -34.57 -32.60 -25.08
C MET A 1 -33.18 -32.13 -24.65
N PRO A 2 -32.76 -30.90 -24.92
CA PRO A 2 -31.52 -30.43 -24.37
C PRO A 2 -31.74 -30.25 -22.86
N PHE A 3 -30.85 -30.84 -22.06
CA PHE A 3 -30.78 -30.61 -20.61
C PHE A 3 -30.55 -29.12 -20.42
N GLU A 4 -31.50 -28.41 -19.81
CA GLU A 4 -31.24 -27.09 -19.22
C GLU A 4 -30.16 -27.27 -18.15
N VAL A 5 -28.98 -26.79 -18.42
CA VAL A 5 -27.93 -26.65 -17.39
C VAL A 5 -28.54 -25.72 -16.35
N GLY A 6 -28.89 -26.29 -15.19
CA GLY A 6 -29.51 -25.55 -14.09
C GLY A 6 -28.68 -24.29 -13.78
N ALA A 7 -29.29 -23.13 -13.88
CA ALA A 7 -28.66 -21.89 -13.51
C ALA A 7 -28.26 -21.99 -12.02
N THR A 8 -26.97 -21.92 -11.72
CA THR A 8 -26.46 -21.85 -10.33
C THR A 8 -27.25 -20.77 -9.60
N ALA A 9 -27.82 -21.12 -8.44
CA ALA A 9 -28.50 -20.17 -7.59
C ALA A 9 -27.49 -19.06 -7.22
N ARG A 10 -27.82 -17.80 -7.55
CA ARG A 10 -26.97 -16.65 -7.25
C ARG A 10 -26.83 -16.51 -5.74
N LYS A 11 -25.65 -16.78 -5.19
CA LYS A 11 -25.32 -16.55 -3.80
C LYS A 11 -25.43 -15.06 -3.42
N LYS A 12 -25.80 -14.80 -2.17
CA LYS A 12 -25.73 -13.48 -1.56
C LYS A 12 -24.43 -13.36 -0.80
N ILE A 13 -23.50 -12.54 -1.29
CA ILE A 13 -22.14 -12.41 -0.76
C ILE A 13 -21.96 -11.03 -0.16
N ALA A 14 -21.46 -10.99 1.07
CA ALA A 14 -21.03 -9.75 1.70
C ALA A 14 -19.55 -9.49 1.41
N VAL A 15 -19.21 -8.25 1.12
CA VAL A 15 -17.84 -7.75 1.06
C VAL A 15 -17.69 -6.65 2.10
N ILE A 16 -16.71 -6.76 3.00
CA ILE A 16 -16.48 -5.82 4.10
C ILE A 16 -15.20 -5.05 3.85
N GLY A 17 -15.33 -3.73 3.66
CA GLY A 17 -14.24 -2.82 3.29
C GLY A 17 -14.23 -2.50 1.81
N ALA A 18 -14.30 -1.19 1.48
CA ALA A 18 -14.33 -0.68 0.12
C ALA A 18 -13.00 -0.02 -0.31
N GLY A 19 -11.88 -0.54 0.15
CA GLY A 19 -10.58 -0.32 -0.48
C GLY A 19 -10.49 -1.07 -1.81
N ILE A 20 -9.37 -0.93 -2.52
CA ILE A 20 -9.17 -1.55 -3.85
C ILE A 20 -9.41 -3.07 -3.85
N SER A 21 -9.07 -3.78 -2.75
CA SER A 21 -9.28 -5.22 -2.60
C SER A 21 -10.77 -5.58 -2.62
N GLY A 22 -11.55 -4.90 -1.78
CA GLY A 22 -13.00 -5.17 -1.67
C GLY A 22 -13.76 -4.69 -2.89
N MET A 23 -13.43 -3.53 -3.45
CA MET A 23 -14.05 -3.04 -4.68
C MET A 23 -13.77 -3.96 -5.87
N GLY A 24 -12.53 -4.44 -6.02
CA GLY A 24 -12.15 -5.40 -7.06
C GLY A 24 -12.87 -6.75 -6.90
N ALA A 25 -12.93 -7.27 -5.66
CA ALA A 25 -13.67 -8.50 -5.36
C ALA A 25 -15.17 -8.33 -5.64
N ALA A 26 -15.79 -7.24 -5.16
CA ALA A 26 -17.21 -6.97 -5.32
C ALA A 26 -17.60 -6.85 -6.80
N GLU A 27 -16.83 -6.10 -7.58
CA GLU A 27 -17.08 -5.91 -9.02
C GLU A 27 -16.96 -7.23 -9.78
N ARG A 28 -15.99 -8.08 -9.44
CA ARG A 28 -15.79 -9.38 -10.07
C ARG A 28 -16.90 -10.37 -9.72
N LEU A 29 -17.27 -10.45 -8.44
CA LEU A 29 -18.33 -11.34 -7.92
C LEU A 29 -19.71 -10.97 -8.45
N ALA A 30 -19.99 -9.69 -8.66
CA ALA A 30 -21.29 -9.20 -9.11
C ALA A 30 -21.67 -9.68 -10.52
N ALA A 31 -20.73 -10.24 -11.28
CA ALA A 31 -21.03 -10.88 -12.56
C ALA A 31 -21.92 -12.15 -12.41
N SER A 32 -21.81 -12.87 -11.29
CA SER A 32 -22.52 -14.14 -11.06
C SER A 32 -23.31 -14.21 -9.76
N HIS A 33 -23.08 -13.29 -8.82
CA HIS A 33 -23.67 -13.31 -7.48
C HIS A 33 -24.40 -11.99 -7.15
N ARG A 34 -25.16 -11.99 -6.04
CA ARG A 34 -25.70 -10.77 -5.42
C ARG A 34 -24.70 -10.28 -4.40
N VAL A 35 -24.15 -9.09 -4.58
CA VAL A 35 -23.08 -8.56 -3.72
C VAL A 35 -23.60 -7.37 -2.91
N VAL A 36 -23.30 -7.38 -1.61
CA VAL A 36 -23.49 -6.24 -0.70
C VAL A 36 -22.10 -5.82 -0.22
N LEU A 37 -21.72 -4.58 -0.50
CA LEU A 37 -20.45 -3.99 -0.11
C LEU A 37 -20.65 -3.05 1.08
N PHE A 38 -20.06 -3.38 2.23
CA PHE A 38 -20.09 -2.56 3.44
C PHE A 38 -18.82 -1.73 3.56
N GLU A 39 -18.96 -0.44 3.79
CA GLU A 39 -17.85 0.47 4.06
C GLU A 39 -18.13 1.31 5.30
N ALA A 40 -17.15 1.41 6.19
CA ALA A 40 -17.26 2.16 7.43
C ALA A 40 -17.24 3.68 7.22
N GLU A 41 -16.47 4.15 6.23
CA GLU A 41 -16.38 5.55 5.86
C GLU A 41 -17.57 5.96 4.96
N SER A 42 -17.78 7.27 4.83
CA SER A 42 -18.79 7.83 3.92
C SER A 42 -18.34 7.87 2.45
N ARG A 43 -17.19 7.31 2.14
CA ARG A 43 -16.58 7.27 0.80
C ARG A 43 -16.00 5.90 0.48
N LEU A 44 -15.85 5.58 -0.80
CA LEU A 44 -15.11 4.44 -1.32
C LEU A 44 -13.61 4.75 -1.44
N GLY A 45 -12.81 3.73 -1.73
CA GLY A 45 -11.41 3.83 -2.11
C GLY A 45 -10.41 3.47 -1.01
N GLY A 46 -10.79 3.54 0.27
CA GLY A 46 -9.86 3.26 1.37
C GLY A 46 -8.61 4.16 1.30
N HIS A 47 -7.42 3.57 1.08
CA HIS A 47 -6.15 4.30 0.90
C HIS A 47 -6.03 5.05 -0.45
N ALA A 48 -6.92 4.86 -1.41
CA ALA A 48 -7.10 5.79 -2.52
C ALA A 48 -7.93 6.98 -2.02
N ARG A 49 -7.24 8.08 -1.73
CA ARG A 49 -7.84 9.25 -1.09
C ARG A 49 -7.33 10.50 -1.75
N THR A 50 -8.21 11.19 -2.47
CA THR A 50 -7.94 12.47 -3.14
C THR A 50 -8.60 13.61 -2.38
N ILE A 51 -7.85 14.67 -2.14
CA ILE A 51 -8.31 15.92 -1.51
C ILE A 51 -8.26 17.03 -2.53
N ILE A 52 -9.30 17.82 -2.62
CA ILE A 52 -9.29 19.04 -3.44
C ILE A 52 -8.64 20.16 -2.63
N ALA A 53 -7.49 20.64 -3.10
CA ALA A 53 -6.64 21.60 -2.40
C ALA A 53 -6.14 22.70 -3.35
N GLY A 54 -5.09 23.42 -2.94
CA GLY A 54 -4.42 24.45 -3.73
C GLY A 54 -4.97 25.86 -3.53
N LYS A 55 -4.24 26.84 -4.05
CA LYS A 55 -4.54 28.27 -3.89
C LYS A 55 -5.95 28.65 -4.37
N ARG A 56 -6.51 27.90 -5.32
CA ARG A 56 -7.85 28.12 -5.87
C ARG A 56 -8.87 27.09 -5.42
N GLY A 57 -8.46 26.09 -4.61
CA GLY A 57 -9.31 24.99 -4.18
C GLY A 57 -9.78 24.09 -5.34
N ASP A 58 -8.95 23.91 -6.36
CA ASP A 58 -9.29 23.18 -7.60
C ASP A 58 -8.29 22.06 -7.94
N ARG A 59 -7.32 21.77 -7.06
CA ARG A 59 -6.30 20.76 -7.32
C ARG A 59 -6.63 19.43 -6.64
N PRO A 60 -6.84 18.35 -7.39
CA PRO A 60 -6.94 17.00 -6.84
C PRO A 60 -5.55 16.51 -6.42
N VAL A 61 -5.37 16.24 -5.15
CA VAL A 61 -4.10 15.79 -4.57
C VAL A 61 -4.33 14.49 -3.82
N ASP A 62 -3.60 13.44 -4.21
CA ASP A 62 -3.68 12.14 -3.55
C ASP A 62 -2.86 12.13 -2.25
N THR A 63 -3.46 11.61 -1.19
CA THR A 63 -2.84 11.53 0.14
C THR A 63 -2.57 10.09 0.59
N GLY A 64 -2.80 9.10 -0.28
CA GLY A 64 -2.56 7.68 -0.04
C GLY A 64 -1.91 7.01 -1.25
N PHE A 65 -2.67 6.29 -2.08
CA PHE A 65 -2.17 5.74 -3.34
C PHE A 65 -1.93 6.87 -4.35
N ILE A 66 -0.73 6.90 -4.96
CA ILE A 66 -0.32 7.99 -5.86
C ILE A 66 0.17 7.48 -7.23
N VAL A 67 1.07 6.48 -7.24
CA VAL A 67 1.80 6.08 -8.45
C VAL A 67 1.76 4.57 -8.69
N PHE A 68 1.86 4.19 -9.96
CA PHE A 68 1.95 2.81 -10.43
C PHE A 68 2.84 2.74 -11.68
N ASN A 69 3.13 1.52 -12.14
CA ASN A 69 3.81 1.30 -13.42
C ASN A 69 3.23 0.05 -14.13
N TYR A 70 3.42 -0.05 -15.43
CA TYR A 70 2.88 -1.15 -16.22
C TYR A 70 3.62 -2.49 -16.03
N ALA A 71 4.83 -2.47 -15.49
CA ALA A 71 5.63 -3.69 -15.33
C ALA A 71 5.22 -4.51 -14.10
N THR A 72 4.86 -3.83 -13.00
CA THR A 72 4.61 -4.48 -11.70
C THR A 72 3.18 -4.33 -11.17
N TYR A 73 2.28 -3.71 -11.96
CA TYR A 73 0.86 -3.48 -11.61
C TYR A 73 -0.08 -4.04 -12.70
N PRO A 74 0.03 -5.34 -13.09
CA PRO A 74 -0.71 -5.88 -14.23
C PRO A 74 -2.23 -5.89 -14.02
N HIS A 75 -2.73 -6.21 -12.82
CA HIS A 75 -4.16 -6.21 -12.55
C HIS A 75 -4.73 -4.79 -12.51
N LEU A 76 -3.99 -3.86 -11.90
CA LEU A 76 -4.42 -2.46 -11.81
C LEU A 76 -4.46 -1.80 -13.19
N THR A 77 -3.44 -2.03 -14.03
CA THR A 77 -3.40 -1.47 -15.38
C THR A 77 -4.50 -2.08 -16.27
N ALA A 78 -4.75 -3.39 -16.17
CA ALA A 78 -5.87 -4.02 -16.85
C ALA A 78 -7.25 -3.47 -16.38
N LEU A 79 -7.38 -3.18 -15.08
CA LEU A 79 -8.56 -2.52 -14.54
C LEU A 79 -8.71 -1.10 -15.10
N PHE A 80 -7.63 -0.33 -15.14
CA PHE A 80 -7.63 1.04 -15.66
C PHE A 80 -7.96 1.10 -17.15
N ASP A 81 -7.36 0.20 -17.95
CA ASP A 81 -7.67 0.09 -19.38
C ASP A 81 -9.15 -0.24 -19.61
N ARG A 82 -9.72 -1.17 -18.83
CA ARG A 82 -11.13 -1.57 -18.95
C ARG A 82 -12.12 -0.48 -18.53
N LEU A 83 -11.72 0.39 -17.61
CA LEU A 83 -12.55 1.48 -17.09
C LEU A 83 -12.25 2.83 -17.77
N ASP A 84 -11.39 2.86 -18.80
CA ASP A 84 -10.93 4.09 -19.46
C ASP A 84 -10.40 5.13 -18.47
N VAL A 85 -9.64 4.70 -17.46
CA VAL A 85 -9.05 5.61 -16.45
C VAL A 85 -7.95 6.45 -17.09
N PRO A 86 -8.05 7.77 -17.08
CA PRO A 86 -7.00 8.62 -17.64
C PRO A 86 -5.75 8.60 -16.77
N VAL A 87 -4.59 8.37 -17.40
CA VAL A 87 -3.29 8.29 -16.72
C VAL A 87 -2.26 9.17 -17.38
N VAL A 88 -1.34 9.72 -16.57
CA VAL A 88 -0.25 10.57 -17.04
C VAL A 88 1.08 10.09 -16.47
N LYS A 89 2.18 10.44 -17.15
CA LYS A 89 3.53 10.14 -16.66
C LYS A 89 3.79 10.84 -15.34
N SER A 90 4.42 10.12 -14.43
CA SER A 90 4.87 10.59 -13.14
C SER A 90 6.36 10.40 -12.99
N ASN A 91 6.93 10.99 -11.95
CA ASN A 91 8.33 10.84 -11.57
C ASN A 91 8.45 10.05 -10.27
N MET A 92 9.51 9.24 -10.15
CA MET A 92 9.84 8.52 -8.93
C MET A 92 11.31 8.75 -8.63
N SER A 93 11.58 9.53 -7.60
CA SER A 93 12.93 9.84 -7.17
C SER A 93 13.00 9.92 -5.65
N PHE A 94 14.18 9.77 -5.08
CA PHE A 94 14.41 9.79 -3.64
C PHE A 94 15.51 10.77 -3.26
N GLY A 95 15.22 11.59 -2.26
CA GLY A 95 16.15 12.53 -1.64
C GLY A 95 16.22 12.36 -0.13
N ALA A 96 17.37 12.66 0.45
CA ALA A 96 17.58 12.58 1.89
C ALA A 96 18.22 13.87 2.44
N SER A 97 17.67 14.34 3.57
CA SER A 97 18.19 15.47 4.36
C SER A 97 18.33 15.04 5.81
N ILE A 98 19.51 14.66 6.23
CA ILE A 98 19.81 13.98 7.49
C ILE A 98 20.46 14.97 8.45
N ARG A 99 20.10 14.85 9.75
CA ARG A 99 20.60 15.72 10.83
C ARG A 99 20.44 17.22 10.54
N GLY A 100 19.24 17.61 10.11
CA GLY A 100 18.91 19.00 9.81
C GLY A 100 19.68 19.58 8.62
N GLY A 101 20.01 18.77 7.62
CA GLY A 101 20.74 19.15 6.42
C GLY A 101 22.27 19.05 6.56
N ALA A 102 22.77 18.36 7.61
CA ALA A 102 24.19 18.07 7.71
C ALA A 102 24.68 17.13 6.61
N LEU A 103 23.83 16.20 6.16
CA LEU A 103 24.06 15.35 5.00
C LEU A 103 22.83 15.44 4.08
N GLU A 104 22.99 15.89 2.85
CA GLU A 104 21.93 15.96 1.85
C GLU A 104 22.41 15.37 0.53
N TYR A 105 21.56 14.54 -0.10
CA TYR A 105 21.79 13.95 -1.41
C TYR A 105 20.46 13.48 -2.03
N GLY A 106 20.41 13.40 -3.36
CA GLY A 106 19.34 12.76 -4.13
C GLY A 106 19.87 11.57 -4.93
N LEU A 107 18.98 10.66 -5.34
CA LEU A 107 19.38 9.44 -6.08
C LEU A 107 19.09 9.52 -7.59
N ASP A 108 18.44 10.54 -8.07
CA ASP A 108 17.99 10.69 -9.46
C ASP A 108 19.09 11.07 -10.46
N SER A 109 20.18 11.67 -9.96
CA SER A 109 21.32 12.06 -10.81
C SER A 109 22.63 12.19 -10.02
N ALA A 110 23.76 12.13 -10.70
CA ALA A 110 25.05 12.41 -10.08
C ALA A 110 25.12 13.85 -9.53
N ALA A 111 24.45 14.81 -10.17
CA ALA A 111 24.36 16.19 -9.71
C ALA A 111 23.57 16.28 -8.39
N ALA A 112 22.46 15.58 -8.25
CA ALA A 112 21.69 15.53 -7.03
C ALA A 112 22.43 14.74 -5.91
N PHE A 113 23.13 13.65 -6.25
CA PHE A 113 23.90 12.88 -5.30
C PHE A 113 25.04 13.71 -4.69
N PHE A 114 25.70 14.54 -5.48
CA PHE A 114 26.76 15.48 -5.04
C PHE A 114 26.28 16.93 -4.89
N ALA A 115 24.98 17.18 -4.77
CA ALA A 115 24.45 18.56 -4.57
C ALA A 115 25.06 19.25 -3.34
N GLN A 116 25.43 18.50 -2.33
CA GLN A 116 26.27 18.97 -1.24
C GLN A 116 27.74 18.67 -1.56
N LYS A 117 28.42 19.61 -2.25
CA LYS A 117 29.77 19.43 -2.82
C LYS A 117 30.79 18.81 -1.85
N ARG A 118 30.72 19.13 -0.55
CA ARG A 118 31.59 18.54 0.47
C ARG A 118 31.46 17.00 0.60
N ASN A 119 30.36 16.41 0.14
CA ASN A 119 30.15 14.96 0.15
C ASN A 119 31.19 14.26 -0.74
N ALA A 120 31.66 14.91 -1.82
CA ALA A 120 32.71 14.38 -2.69
C ALA A 120 34.07 14.24 -1.97
N LEU A 121 34.29 14.96 -0.87
CA LEU A 121 35.50 14.92 -0.06
C LEU A 121 35.29 14.11 1.24
N ASN A 122 34.12 13.52 1.44
CA ASN A 122 33.81 12.71 2.62
C ASN A 122 34.07 11.21 2.36
N PRO A 123 35.15 10.62 2.91
CA PRO A 123 35.47 9.20 2.65
C PRO A 123 34.34 8.25 3.02
N SER A 124 33.61 8.52 4.11
CA SER A 124 32.49 7.66 4.53
C SER A 124 31.30 7.73 3.54
N PHE A 125 31.08 8.88 2.91
CA PHE A 125 30.06 9.04 1.86
C PHE A 125 30.47 8.31 0.57
N LEU A 126 31.75 8.37 0.20
CA LEU A 126 32.27 7.61 -0.94
C LEU A 126 32.23 6.09 -0.71
N VAL A 127 32.50 5.64 0.53
CA VAL A 127 32.30 4.24 0.93
C VAL A 127 30.82 3.85 0.82
N MET A 128 29.87 4.71 1.23
CA MET A 128 28.45 4.47 1.04
C MET A 128 28.10 4.26 -0.45
N LEU A 129 28.62 5.10 -1.33
CA LEU A 129 28.40 4.94 -2.78
C LEU A 129 28.93 3.58 -3.28
N ARG A 130 30.16 3.20 -2.90
CA ARG A 130 30.70 1.87 -3.23
C ARG A 130 29.81 0.75 -2.71
N ASP A 131 29.29 0.88 -1.48
CA ASP A 131 28.47 -0.14 -0.84
C ASP A 131 27.07 -0.22 -1.48
N ILE A 132 26.52 0.87 -2.01
CA ILE A 132 25.31 0.86 -2.85
C ILE A 132 25.54 0.00 -4.09
N PHE A 133 26.64 0.19 -4.83
CA PHE A 133 26.97 -0.65 -6.00
C PHE A 133 27.14 -2.13 -5.63
N ARG A 134 27.83 -2.42 -4.51
CA ARG A 134 28.01 -3.80 -4.03
C ARG A 134 26.69 -4.46 -3.65
N PHE A 135 25.82 -3.74 -2.97
CA PHE A 135 24.50 -4.20 -2.60
C PHE A 135 23.67 -4.51 -3.87
N ASN A 136 23.58 -3.57 -4.79
CA ASN A 136 22.82 -3.74 -6.02
C ASN A 136 23.28 -4.96 -6.83
N ALA A 137 24.57 -5.18 -6.92
CA ALA A 137 25.14 -6.30 -7.67
C ALA A 137 24.98 -7.66 -6.97
N GLY A 138 25.01 -7.72 -5.63
CA GLY A 138 25.14 -8.98 -4.91
C GLY A 138 24.02 -9.34 -3.95
N ALA A 139 23.12 -8.40 -3.59
CA ALA A 139 22.14 -8.62 -2.54
C ALA A 139 21.16 -9.77 -2.83
N LEU A 140 20.74 -9.93 -4.09
CA LEU A 140 19.80 -10.99 -4.47
C LEU A 140 20.38 -12.39 -4.19
N ALA A 141 21.62 -12.64 -4.58
CA ALA A 141 22.29 -13.91 -4.33
C ALA A 141 22.58 -14.10 -2.83
N ALA A 142 23.01 -13.02 -2.13
CA ALA A 142 23.36 -13.09 -0.72
C ALA A 142 22.14 -13.28 0.20
N SER A 143 20.93 -12.87 -0.22
CA SER A 143 19.69 -12.91 0.57
C SER A 143 18.94 -14.25 0.54
N GLN A 144 19.45 -15.28 -0.17
CA GLN A 144 18.73 -16.57 -0.34
C GLN A 144 18.66 -17.43 0.94
N GLU A 145 19.41 -17.09 1.97
CA GLU A 145 19.44 -17.82 3.23
C GLU A 145 18.12 -17.62 4.01
N ALA A 146 17.48 -18.73 4.37
CA ALA A 146 16.21 -18.70 5.10
C ALA A 146 16.39 -18.05 6.49
N GLY A 147 15.47 -17.17 6.85
CA GLY A 147 15.51 -16.47 8.14
C GLY A 147 16.51 -15.31 8.22
N LEU A 148 17.27 -15.03 7.16
CA LEU A 148 18.18 -13.90 7.13
C LEU A 148 17.42 -12.58 7.16
N THR A 149 17.78 -11.69 8.11
CA THR A 149 17.25 -10.32 8.17
C THR A 149 18.12 -9.37 7.35
N ILE A 150 17.62 -8.16 7.10
CA ILE A 150 18.40 -7.07 6.47
C ILE A 150 19.65 -6.75 7.29
N GLY A 151 19.55 -6.73 8.64
CA GLY A 151 20.71 -6.57 9.50
C GLY A 151 21.79 -7.62 9.24
N GLY A 152 21.38 -8.91 9.23
CA GLY A 152 22.28 -10.02 8.92
C GLY A 152 22.86 -9.96 7.50
N LEU A 153 22.06 -9.53 6.51
CA LEU A 153 22.56 -9.35 5.14
C LEU A 153 23.63 -8.27 5.04
N ILE A 154 23.44 -7.14 5.73
CA ILE A 154 24.45 -6.05 5.81
C ILE A 154 25.77 -6.57 6.38
N GLU A 155 25.72 -7.36 7.45
CA GLU A 155 26.90 -7.98 8.08
C GLU A 155 27.56 -8.99 7.14
N LYS A 156 26.80 -9.90 6.55
CA LYS A 156 27.25 -10.91 5.60
C LYS A 156 27.97 -10.29 4.39
N MET A 157 27.42 -9.20 3.85
CA MET A 157 28.01 -8.46 2.74
C MET A 157 29.10 -7.47 3.18
N ARG A 158 29.36 -7.30 4.47
CA ARG A 158 30.30 -6.34 5.05
C ARG A 158 30.09 -4.92 4.54
N LEU A 159 28.83 -4.46 4.57
CA LEU A 159 28.46 -3.12 4.15
C LEU A 159 28.65 -2.14 5.31
N GLY A 160 29.10 -0.92 4.99
CA GLY A 160 29.49 0.08 5.97
C GLY A 160 28.29 0.74 6.69
N ARG A 161 28.59 1.39 7.81
CA ARG A 161 27.60 2.08 8.65
C ARG A 161 26.88 3.19 7.90
N TYR A 162 27.55 3.95 7.01
CA TYR A 162 26.93 5.01 6.23
C TYR A 162 25.89 4.44 5.27
N PHE A 163 26.17 3.32 4.60
CA PHE A 163 25.19 2.61 3.77
C PHE A 163 23.97 2.19 4.58
N ARG A 164 24.18 1.57 5.76
CA ARG A 164 23.09 1.12 6.62
C ARG A 164 22.22 2.28 7.09
N ASP A 165 22.84 3.31 7.70
CA ASP A 165 22.12 4.34 8.47
C ASP A 165 21.61 5.50 7.61
N TYR A 166 22.27 5.80 6.49
CA TYR A 166 21.98 6.98 5.68
C TYR A 166 21.50 6.66 4.25
N TYR A 167 21.47 5.40 3.85
CA TYR A 167 20.91 4.97 2.58
C TYR A 167 19.81 3.91 2.78
N LEU A 168 20.15 2.68 3.21
CA LEU A 168 19.21 1.56 3.19
C LEU A 168 18.03 1.77 4.13
N ARG A 169 18.27 2.15 5.38
CA ARG A 169 17.20 2.38 6.37
C ARG A 169 16.27 3.52 5.97
N PRO A 170 16.73 4.74 5.58
CA PRO A 170 15.87 5.80 5.10
C PRO A 170 15.09 5.43 3.84
N PHE A 171 15.74 4.82 2.86
CA PHE A 171 15.12 4.43 1.60
C PHE A 171 14.04 3.36 1.79
N SER A 172 14.37 2.28 2.51
CA SER A 172 13.40 1.23 2.82
C SER A 172 12.28 1.72 3.72
N GLY A 173 12.59 2.54 4.74
CA GLY A 173 11.59 3.15 5.62
C GLY A 173 10.60 4.01 4.84
N ALA A 174 11.05 4.73 3.80
CA ALA A 174 10.20 5.51 2.92
C ALA A 174 9.22 4.64 2.13
N ILE A 175 9.68 3.49 1.60
CA ILE A 175 8.86 2.57 0.79
C ILE A 175 7.69 1.98 1.61
N TRP A 176 7.96 1.52 2.84
CA TRP A 176 6.95 0.87 3.69
C TRP A 176 6.36 1.77 4.78
N SER A 177 6.70 3.07 4.80
CA SER A 177 6.26 4.01 5.87
C SER A 177 6.54 3.46 7.28
N THR A 178 7.64 2.70 7.43
CA THR A 178 8.02 1.96 8.62
C THR A 178 9.16 2.68 9.36
N PRO A 179 9.17 2.68 10.71
CA PRO A 179 10.28 3.22 11.48
C PRO A 179 11.62 2.63 11.03
N VAL A 180 12.60 3.52 10.80
CA VAL A 180 13.90 3.12 10.22
C VAL A 180 14.66 2.11 11.08
N GLU A 181 14.39 2.05 12.38
CA GLU A 181 14.97 1.05 13.29
C GLU A 181 14.49 -0.37 12.98
N LYS A 182 13.22 -0.54 12.64
CA LYS A 182 12.60 -1.84 12.34
C LYS A 182 13.01 -2.42 10.99
N ILE A 183 13.57 -1.60 10.09
CA ILE A 183 14.02 -2.06 8.77
C ILE A 183 15.08 -3.16 8.86
N LEU A 184 15.92 -3.15 9.88
CA LEU A 184 16.98 -4.16 10.04
C LEU A 184 16.44 -5.56 10.36
N ASP A 185 15.25 -5.64 10.95
CA ASP A 185 14.57 -6.90 11.29
C ASP A 185 13.74 -7.46 10.13
N PHE A 186 13.64 -6.68 9.02
CA PHE A 186 12.90 -7.09 7.84
C PHE A 186 13.54 -8.32 7.18
N PRO A 187 12.76 -9.28 6.66
CA PRO A 187 13.30 -10.44 5.95
C PRO A 187 14.08 -10.03 4.70
N ALA A 188 15.36 -10.40 4.65
CA ALA A 188 16.28 -9.93 3.61
C ALA A 188 15.81 -10.32 2.20
N HIS A 189 15.42 -11.59 2.01
CA HIS A 189 15.00 -12.07 0.71
C HIS A 189 13.75 -11.33 0.19
N ALA A 190 12.74 -11.12 1.04
CA ALA A 190 11.51 -10.44 0.66
C ALA A 190 11.77 -8.99 0.23
N MET A 191 12.59 -8.25 1.00
CA MET A 191 12.95 -6.87 0.66
C MET A 191 13.78 -6.78 -0.62
N VAL A 192 14.79 -7.62 -0.77
CA VAL A 192 15.68 -7.60 -1.95
C VAL A 192 14.94 -8.04 -3.21
N GLN A 193 14.05 -9.04 -3.11
CA GLN A 193 13.20 -9.46 -4.22
C GLN A 193 12.24 -8.35 -4.63
N PHE A 194 11.67 -7.64 -3.66
CA PHE A 194 10.87 -6.45 -3.93
C PHE A 194 11.67 -5.38 -4.68
N PHE A 195 12.89 -5.07 -4.21
CA PHE A 195 13.77 -4.11 -4.90
C PHE A 195 14.07 -4.54 -6.34
N LYS A 196 14.34 -5.84 -6.57
CA LYS A 196 14.51 -6.36 -7.92
C LYS A 196 13.28 -6.16 -8.79
N ASN A 197 12.11 -6.56 -8.30
CA ASN A 197 10.87 -6.48 -9.05
C ASN A 197 10.50 -5.04 -9.44
N HIS A 198 10.89 -4.07 -8.61
CA HIS A 198 10.59 -2.64 -8.85
C HIS A 198 11.74 -1.87 -9.51
N GLY A 199 12.78 -2.55 -10.01
CA GLY A 199 13.91 -1.90 -10.68
C GLY A 199 14.77 -1.04 -9.75
N LEU A 200 14.75 -1.30 -8.44
CA LEU A 200 15.45 -0.49 -7.43
C LEU A 200 16.89 -0.95 -7.17
N LEU A 201 17.33 -2.07 -7.79
CA LEU A 201 18.70 -2.59 -7.74
C LEU A 201 19.55 -2.17 -8.95
N GLY A 202 19.02 -1.40 -9.89
CA GLY A 202 19.70 -0.96 -11.10
C GLY A 202 19.62 0.55 -11.30
N TYR A 203 20.42 1.05 -12.23
CA TYR A 203 20.39 2.47 -12.64
C TYR A 203 19.75 2.63 -14.02
N ASP A 204 19.76 1.57 -14.84
CA ASP A 204 19.32 1.61 -16.24
C ASP A 204 17.94 0.95 -16.46
N GLU A 205 17.40 0.25 -15.45
CA GLU A 205 16.14 -0.50 -15.53
C GLU A 205 14.99 0.16 -14.77
N GLN A 206 15.02 1.47 -14.57
CA GLN A 206 13.93 2.14 -13.87
C GLN A 206 12.66 2.15 -14.74
N HIS A 207 11.57 1.61 -14.18
CA HIS A 207 10.27 1.63 -14.84
C HIS A 207 9.76 3.06 -14.98
N GLN A 208 9.10 3.37 -16.10
CA GLN A 208 8.32 4.61 -16.19
C GLN A 208 7.14 4.52 -15.22
N TRP A 209 7.04 5.47 -14.32
CA TRP A 209 5.93 5.60 -13.39
C TRP A 209 4.82 6.47 -13.97
N PHE A 210 3.61 6.21 -13.51
CA PHE A 210 2.39 6.91 -13.90
C PHE A 210 1.56 7.25 -12.68
N THR A 211 0.67 8.23 -12.83
CA THR A 211 -0.36 8.58 -11.85
C THR A 211 -1.70 8.75 -12.55
N VAL A 212 -2.78 8.68 -11.78
CA VAL A 212 -4.14 8.90 -12.32
C VAL A 212 -4.36 10.39 -12.52
N GLU A 213 -4.76 10.79 -13.73
CA GLU A 213 -5.13 12.17 -14.02
C GLU A 213 -6.41 12.54 -13.27
N GLY A 214 -6.40 13.67 -12.56
CA GLY A 214 -7.51 14.06 -11.70
C GLY A 214 -7.50 13.39 -10.32
N GLY A 215 -6.43 12.64 -9.98
CA GLY A 215 -6.29 11.92 -8.72
C GLY A 215 -6.94 10.55 -8.71
N SER A 216 -6.62 9.76 -7.70
CA SER A 216 -7.10 8.39 -7.55
C SER A 216 -8.63 8.28 -7.46
N ILE A 217 -9.32 9.33 -7.06
CA ILE A 217 -10.78 9.41 -7.06
C ILE A 217 -11.37 9.10 -8.45
N SER A 218 -10.68 9.47 -9.53
CA SER A 218 -11.16 9.23 -10.90
C SER A 218 -11.36 7.73 -11.21
N TYR A 219 -10.45 6.86 -10.76
CA TYR A 219 -10.66 5.42 -10.94
C TYR A 219 -11.68 4.86 -9.94
N VAL A 220 -11.73 5.39 -8.71
CA VAL A 220 -12.69 4.97 -7.68
C VAL A 220 -14.11 5.21 -8.16
N ASP A 221 -14.40 6.40 -8.70
CA ASP A 221 -15.72 6.75 -9.24
C ASP A 221 -16.14 5.85 -10.42
N ARG A 222 -15.20 5.55 -11.33
CA ARG A 222 -15.44 4.66 -12.47
C ARG A 222 -15.71 3.23 -12.04
N LEU A 223 -14.97 2.73 -11.04
CA LEU A 223 -15.17 1.40 -10.48
C LEU A 223 -16.49 1.33 -9.69
N GLU A 224 -16.87 2.39 -8.96
CA GLU A 224 -18.18 2.50 -8.34
C GLU A 224 -19.30 2.40 -9.38
N GLN A 225 -19.21 3.16 -10.47
CA GLN A 225 -20.20 3.10 -11.56
C GLN A 225 -20.30 1.69 -12.14
N ALA A 226 -19.18 1.01 -12.37
CA ALA A 226 -19.15 -0.37 -12.87
C ALA A 226 -19.80 -1.36 -11.87
N MET A 227 -19.54 -1.21 -10.57
CA MET A 227 -20.20 -2.01 -9.53
C MET A 227 -21.71 -1.78 -9.48
N ARG A 228 -22.16 -0.52 -9.51
CA ARG A 228 -23.58 -0.18 -9.51
C ARG A 228 -24.29 -0.69 -10.76
N ALA A 229 -23.66 -0.61 -11.93
CA ALA A 229 -24.19 -1.15 -13.19
C ALA A 229 -24.40 -2.68 -13.12
N LYS A 230 -23.58 -3.39 -12.32
CA LYS A 230 -23.74 -4.83 -12.04
C LYS A 230 -24.69 -5.16 -10.89
N GLY A 231 -25.28 -4.16 -10.26
CA GLY A 231 -26.25 -4.33 -9.17
C GLY A 231 -25.64 -4.59 -7.79
N VAL A 232 -24.40 -4.15 -7.54
CA VAL A 232 -23.81 -4.18 -6.20
C VAL A 232 -24.57 -3.23 -5.27
N ASP A 233 -25.03 -3.73 -4.13
CA ASP A 233 -25.61 -2.91 -3.04
C ASP A 233 -24.46 -2.31 -2.23
N ILE A 234 -24.18 -1.01 -2.45
CA ILE A 234 -23.08 -0.29 -1.80
C ILE A 234 -23.63 0.47 -0.58
N ARG A 235 -23.13 0.12 0.59
CA ARG A 235 -23.55 0.69 1.90
C ARG A 235 -22.39 1.46 2.52
N LEU A 236 -22.37 2.77 2.35
CA LEU A 236 -21.40 3.70 2.96
C LEU A 236 -21.83 4.11 4.35
N GLY A 237 -20.88 4.49 5.22
CA GLY A 237 -21.15 4.84 6.61
C GLY A 237 -21.80 3.70 7.40
N ALA A 238 -21.54 2.45 6.98
CA ALA A 238 -22.12 1.25 7.53
C ALA A 238 -21.04 0.32 8.14
N PRO A 239 -20.36 0.77 9.22
CA PRO A 239 -19.33 -0.04 9.84
C PRO A 239 -19.89 -1.35 10.34
N VAL A 240 -19.29 -2.48 9.94
CA VAL A 240 -19.65 -3.81 10.42
C VAL A 240 -19.19 -3.95 11.86
N ALA A 241 -20.08 -4.34 12.75
CA ALA A 241 -19.84 -4.57 14.17
C ALA A 241 -19.50 -6.03 14.49
N GLY A 242 -19.90 -6.98 13.64
CA GLY A 242 -19.61 -8.39 13.88
C GLY A 242 -19.98 -9.28 12.70
N VAL A 243 -19.22 -10.37 12.57
CA VAL A 243 -19.44 -11.48 11.66
C VAL A 243 -19.54 -12.73 12.50
N LYS A 244 -20.62 -13.48 12.35
CA LYS A 244 -20.86 -14.76 13.02
C LYS A 244 -21.05 -15.84 11.97
N ARG A 245 -20.26 -16.91 12.03
CA ARG A 245 -20.30 -18.01 11.08
C ARG A 245 -21.27 -19.08 11.54
N LEU A 246 -22.11 -19.51 10.63
CA LEU A 246 -23.09 -20.59 10.82
C LEU A 246 -22.63 -21.85 10.06
N GLU A 247 -23.40 -22.93 10.16
CA GLU A 247 -23.16 -24.15 9.39
C GLU A 247 -23.34 -23.91 7.89
N ASP A 248 -24.40 -23.17 7.50
CA ASP A 248 -24.81 -22.96 6.12
C ASP A 248 -24.65 -21.49 5.64
N GLY A 249 -23.74 -20.73 6.24
CA GLY A 249 -23.51 -19.32 5.83
C GLY A 249 -22.94 -18.45 6.94
N VAL A 250 -23.17 -17.16 6.83
CA VAL A 250 -22.67 -16.16 7.79
C VAL A 250 -23.73 -15.10 8.09
N GLU A 251 -23.80 -14.65 9.33
CA GLU A 251 -24.58 -13.49 9.73
C GLU A 251 -23.64 -12.28 9.91
N ILE A 252 -24.03 -11.16 9.36
CA ILE A 252 -23.32 -9.88 9.44
C ILE A 252 -24.21 -8.85 10.08
N ARG A 253 -23.64 -8.05 10.98
CA ARG A 253 -24.36 -6.95 11.62
C ARG A 253 -23.57 -5.66 11.45
N ALA A 254 -24.15 -4.68 10.77
CA ALA A 254 -23.66 -3.32 10.80
C ALA A 254 -23.99 -2.67 12.16
N THR A 255 -23.22 -1.67 12.56
CA THR A 255 -23.44 -0.94 13.81
C THR A 255 -24.83 -0.31 13.83
N GLY A 256 -25.60 -0.60 14.88
CA GLY A 256 -26.98 -0.13 15.02
C GLY A 256 -28.02 -0.87 14.16
N GLY A 257 -27.60 -1.88 13.36
CA GLY A 257 -28.46 -2.70 12.53
C GLY A 257 -28.77 -4.07 13.12
N GLU A 258 -29.63 -4.82 12.43
CA GLU A 258 -29.96 -6.20 12.71
C GLU A 258 -28.95 -7.15 12.03
N TRP A 259 -28.96 -8.44 12.47
CA TRP A 259 -28.18 -9.48 11.79
C TRP A 259 -28.81 -9.82 10.44
N GLU A 260 -27.99 -9.82 9.39
CA GLU A 260 -28.37 -10.13 8.01
C GLU A 260 -27.62 -11.38 7.54
N LEU A 261 -28.35 -12.34 6.95
CA LEU A 261 -27.79 -13.62 6.49
C LEU A 261 -27.20 -13.47 5.07
N PHE A 262 -26.03 -14.11 4.90
CA PHE A 262 -25.28 -14.22 3.64
C PHE A 262 -24.77 -15.65 3.48
N ASP A 263 -24.56 -16.05 2.21
CA ASP A 263 -23.98 -17.36 1.91
C ASP A 263 -22.45 -17.36 2.16
N GLU A 264 -21.79 -16.22 1.90
CA GLU A 264 -20.34 -16.05 2.01
C GLU A 264 -20.02 -14.63 2.48
N VAL A 265 -18.84 -14.47 3.12
CA VAL A 265 -18.25 -13.17 3.42
C VAL A 265 -16.83 -13.05 2.92
N VAL A 266 -16.51 -11.93 2.26
CA VAL A 266 -15.16 -11.50 1.92
C VAL A 266 -14.78 -10.36 2.86
N ILE A 267 -13.81 -10.56 3.73
CA ILE A 267 -13.29 -9.54 4.65
C ILE A 267 -12.07 -8.90 3.99
N ALA A 268 -12.28 -7.71 3.42
CA ALA A 268 -11.29 -6.88 2.72
C ALA A 268 -10.79 -5.72 3.60
N ALA A 269 -10.79 -5.91 4.91
CA ALA A 269 -10.26 -4.99 5.91
C ALA A 269 -8.81 -5.34 6.27
N HIS A 270 -8.18 -4.55 7.15
CA HIS A 270 -6.88 -4.90 7.72
C HIS A 270 -6.96 -6.21 8.52
N GLY A 271 -5.86 -6.96 8.62
CA GLY A 271 -5.86 -8.27 9.29
C GLY A 271 -6.28 -8.22 10.76
N ASP A 272 -5.86 -7.20 11.51
CA ASP A 272 -6.27 -6.97 12.90
C ASP A 272 -7.75 -6.55 13.01
N ASP A 273 -8.24 -5.77 12.05
CA ASP A 273 -9.66 -5.42 11.95
C ASP A 273 -10.49 -6.66 11.59
N ALA A 274 -10.03 -7.48 10.64
CA ALA A 274 -10.66 -8.74 10.28
C ALA A 274 -10.83 -9.64 11.51
N LEU A 275 -9.79 -9.77 12.34
CA LEU A 275 -9.86 -10.55 13.58
C LEU A 275 -10.91 -9.99 14.55
N ARG A 276 -10.98 -8.66 14.70
CA ARG A 276 -11.98 -8.03 15.59
C ARG A 276 -13.42 -8.23 15.14
N LEU A 277 -13.64 -8.32 13.82
CA LEU A 277 -14.97 -8.53 13.25
C LEU A 277 -15.49 -9.95 13.51
N LEU A 278 -14.61 -10.95 13.61
CA LEU A 278 -15.00 -12.35 13.85
C LEU A 278 -15.41 -12.56 15.29
N SER A 279 -16.70 -12.71 15.55
CA SER A 279 -17.24 -12.97 16.90
C SER A 279 -16.89 -14.35 17.44
N ASP A 280 -16.54 -15.29 16.56
CA ASP A 280 -16.32 -16.72 16.82
C ASP A 280 -14.95 -17.20 16.25
N ALA A 281 -13.95 -16.32 16.21
CA ALA A 281 -12.61 -16.66 15.76
C ALA A 281 -12.03 -17.85 16.56
N ASP A 282 -11.47 -18.83 15.86
CA ASP A 282 -10.76 -19.95 16.50
C ASP A 282 -9.31 -19.58 16.88
N GLU A 283 -8.58 -20.49 17.50
CA GLU A 283 -7.21 -20.25 17.94
C GLU A 283 -6.25 -20.03 16.77
N VAL A 284 -6.47 -20.72 15.64
CA VAL A 284 -5.64 -20.60 14.44
C VAL A 284 -5.85 -19.22 13.81
N GLU A 285 -7.10 -18.79 13.67
CA GLU A 285 -7.43 -17.46 13.15
C GLU A 285 -6.88 -16.34 14.04
N ARG A 286 -6.97 -16.49 15.38
CA ARG A 286 -6.38 -15.54 16.32
C ARG A 286 -4.86 -15.44 16.18
N ALA A 287 -4.19 -16.58 16.03
CA ALA A 287 -2.74 -16.60 15.85
C ALA A 287 -2.32 -16.01 14.51
N ASP A 288 -3.00 -16.38 13.43
CA ASP A 288 -2.63 -16.00 12.07
C ASP A 288 -2.99 -14.55 11.73
N LEU A 289 -4.22 -14.11 12.02
CA LEU A 289 -4.63 -12.70 11.80
C LEU A 289 -3.99 -11.77 12.83
N GLY A 290 -3.74 -12.23 14.05
CA GLY A 290 -3.05 -11.46 15.09
C GLY A 290 -1.57 -11.24 14.83
N ALA A 291 -0.95 -11.96 13.87
CA ALA A 291 0.42 -11.74 13.46
C ALA A 291 0.61 -10.43 12.65
N PHE A 292 -0.48 -9.89 12.08
CA PHE A 292 -0.41 -8.65 11.33
C PHE A 292 -0.56 -7.44 12.24
N THR A 293 0.51 -6.67 12.36
CA THR A 293 0.51 -5.41 13.11
C THR A 293 0.53 -4.22 12.16
N TYR A 294 0.04 -3.06 12.63
CA TYR A 294 -0.07 -1.87 11.81
C TYR A 294 0.58 -0.68 12.49
N GLN A 295 1.31 0.12 11.71
CA GLN A 295 1.89 1.38 12.13
C GLN A 295 0.94 2.52 11.74
N PRO A 296 0.41 3.29 12.71
CA PRO A 296 -0.30 4.53 12.39
C PRO A 296 0.70 5.57 11.86
N ASN A 297 0.31 6.23 10.78
CA ASN A 297 1.07 7.32 10.18
C ASN A 297 0.16 8.55 10.08
N ASP A 298 0.58 9.64 10.73
CA ASP A 298 -0.08 10.92 10.63
C ASP A 298 0.35 11.59 9.33
N ILE A 299 -0.62 11.86 8.48
CA ILE A 299 -0.44 12.39 7.12
C ILE A 299 -1.00 13.79 7.08
N THR A 300 -0.19 14.74 6.67
CA THR A 300 -0.58 16.14 6.49
C THR A 300 -0.38 16.56 5.03
N LEU A 301 -1.45 17.01 4.37
CA LEU A 301 -1.39 17.68 3.08
C LEU A 301 -1.23 19.18 3.31
N HIS A 302 -0.19 19.79 2.74
CA HIS A 302 0.15 21.20 3.01
C HIS A 302 0.95 21.85 1.87
N ALA A 303 1.12 23.17 1.94
CA ALA A 303 1.94 23.98 1.04
C ALA A 303 3.27 24.48 1.65
N ASP A 304 3.64 24.03 2.85
CA ASP A 304 4.83 24.52 3.56
C ASP A 304 6.12 23.85 3.06
N ALA A 305 6.89 24.57 2.22
CA ALA A 305 8.17 24.10 1.71
C ALA A 305 9.31 24.05 2.75
N SER A 306 9.11 24.58 3.97
CA SER A 306 10.15 24.60 5.00
C SER A 306 10.53 23.20 5.51
N VAL A 307 9.65 22.21 5.32
CA VAL A 307 9.90 20.81 5.66
C VAL A 307 10.76 20.06 4.64
N MET A 308 11.00 20.63 3.46
CA MET A 308 11.80 20.02 2.41
C MET A 308 13.31 20.13 2.69
N PRO A 309 14.15 19.34 1.96
CA PRO A 309 15.60 19.53 2.00
C PRO A 309 15.99 20.96 1.69
N LYS A 310 17.07 21.46 2.33
CA LYS A 310 17.53 22.85 2.15
C LYS A 310 18.01 23.14 0.73
N ARG A 311 18.56 22.12 0.06
CA ARG A 311 19.04 22.25 -1.31
C ARG A 311 17.96 21.84 -2.29
N ARG A 312 17.51 22.77 -3.14
CA ARG A 312 16.52 22.49 -4.17
C ARG A 312 16.94 21.34 -5.10
N ALA A 313 18.22 21.20 -5.39
CA ALA A 313 18.78 20.12 -6.21
C ALA A 313 18.65 18.70 -5.57
N VAL A 314 18.27 18.61 -4.30
CA VAL A 314 17.99 17.35 -3.59
C VAL A 314 16.49 17.04 -3.54
N TRP A 315 15.63 18.02 -3.90
CA TRP A 315 14.19 17.79 -3.90
C TRP A 315 13.85 16.69 -4.88
N SER A 316 13.21 15.69 -4.36
CA SER A 316 12.81 14.47 -5.07
C SER A 316 11.32 14.23 -4.85
N SER A 317 10.74 13.29 -5.56
CA SER A 317 9.35 12.89 -5.33
C SER A 317 9.13 12.42 -3.89
N TRP A 318 10.10 11.71 -3.33
CA TRP A 318 10.11 11.21 -1.96
C TRP A 318 11.33 11.79 -1.21
N ASN A 319 11.09 12.49 -0.12
CA ASN A 319 12.13 13.18 0.64
C ASN A 319 12.13 12.72 2.08
N TYR A 320 13.12 11.88 2.44
CA TYR A 320 13.38 11.55 3.84
C TYR A 320 14.05 12.72 4.54
N THR A 321 13.52 13.11 5.70
CA THR A 321 14.12 14.17 6.49
C THR A 321 14.32 13.74 7.92
N GLU A 322 15.39 14.24 8.54
CA GLU A 322 15.73 13.99 9.92
C GLU A 322 16.18 15.30 10.59
N ALA A 323 15.57 15.64 11.71
CA ALA A 323 15.97 16.79 12.53
C ALA A 323 17.40 16.62 13.08
N LYS A 324 18.00 17.70 13.57
CA LYS A 324 19.34 17.65 14.23
C LYS A 324 19.36 16.66 15.39
N VAL A 325 18.29 16.64 16.17
CA VAL A 325 18.08 15.70 17.26
C VAL A 325 16.86 14.86 16.87
N LYS A 326 17.06 13.56 16.71
CA LYS A 326 15.98 12.64 16.40
C LYS A 326 15.00 12.58 17.56
N ARG A 327 13.73 12.93 17.30
CA ARG A 327 12.69 13.05 18.34
C ARG A 327 11.67 11.91 18.34
N SER A 328 11.61 11.12 17.26
CA SER A 328 10.69 10.00 17.16
C SER A 328 11.34 8.79 16.49
N GLY A 329 10.82 7.59 16.77
CA GLY A 329 11.17 6.37 16.05
C GLY A 329 10.46 6.25 14.70
N GLN A 330 9.49 7.11 14.41
CA GLN A 330 8.73 7.10 13.15
C GLN A 330 9.55 7.68 12.00
N ILE A 331 9.14 7.36 10.77
CA ILE A 331 9.72 7.94 9.57
C ILE A 331 9.18 9.35 9.37
N ASP A 332 10.07 10.33 9.10
CA ASP A 332 9.69 11.68 8.65
C ASP A 332 9.92 11.73 7.14
N LEU A 333 8.84 11.65 6.37
CA LEU A 333 8.85 11.53 4.92
C LEU A 333 7.92 12.57 4.30
N THR A 334 8.42 13.29 3.32
CA THR A 334 7.61 14.26 2.55
C THR A 334 7.60 13.89 1.08
N TYR A 335 6.40 13.67 0.54
CA TYR A 335 6.16 13.57 -0.90
C TYR A 335 6.00 14.95 -1.50
N TRP A 336 6.74 15.25 -2.56
CA TRP A 336 6.57 16.47 -3.34
C TRP A 336 5.57 16.20 -4.47
N MET A 337 4.33 16.61 -4.25
CA MET A 337 3.22 16.24 -5.12
C MET A 337 3.31 16.87 -6.52
N ASN A 338 3.95 18.04 -6.65
CA ASN A 338 4.20 18.66 -7.96
C ASN A 338 5.15 17.83 -8.85
N SER A 339 5.95 16.93 -8.27
CA SER A 339 6.78 15.98 -9.03
C SER A 339 6.03 14.67 -9.33
N LEU A 340 5.04 14.33 -8.52
CA LEU A 340 4.29 13.07 -8.59
C LEU A 340 3.01 13.20 -9.42
N GLN A 341 2.34 14.32 -9.35
CA GLN A 341 1.09 14.62 -10.06
C GLN A 341 1.25 15.85 -10.94
N PRO A 342 0.40 16.07 -11.96
CA PRO A 342 0.48 17.21 -12.86
C PRO A 342 0.01 18.52 -12.19
N ILE A 343 0.68 18.91 -11.12
CA ILE A 343 0.43 20.13 -10.36
C ILE A 343 1.51 21.17 -10.68
N PRO A 344 1.17 22.41 -11.07
CA PRO A 344 2.14 23.44 -11.37
C PRO A 344 3.03 23.79 -10.18
N GLU A 345 4.32 24.06 -10.41
CA GLU A 345 5.29 24.36 -9.35
C GLU A 345 5.02 25.66 -8.58
N ASP A 346 4.29 26.61 -9.16
CA ASP A 346 3.86 27.84 -8.51
C ASP A 346 2.73 27.66 -7.49
N ASP A 347 2.12 26.47 -7.47
CA ASP A 347 1.16 26.01 -6.46
C ASP A 347 1.73 24.78 -5.72
N PRO A 348 2.64 24.96 -4.75
CA PRO A 348 3.37 23.86 -4.13
C PRO A 348 2.47 23.01 -3.22
N HIS A 349 2.59 21.69 -3.38
CA HIS A 349 1.86 20.71 -2.56
C HIS A 349 2.80 19.62 -2.04
N PHE A 350 2.66 19.34 -0.77
CA PHE A 350 3.43 18.32 -0.05
C PHE A 350 2.49 17.43 0.76
N VAL A 351 2.80 16.15 0.77
CA VAL A 351 2.16 15.19 1.69
C VAL A 351 3.25 14.70 2.64
N THR A 352 3.18 15.07 3.91
CA THR A 352 4.19 14.72 4.90
C THR A 352 3.66 13.73 5.91
N LEU A 353 4.41 12.64 6.14
CA LEU A 353 4.15 11.62 7.12
C LEU A 353 4.96 11.86 8.39
N ASN A 354 4.30 11.82 9.55
CA ASN A 354 4.90 11.82 10.89
C ASN A 354 5.93 12.94 11.10
N THR A 355 5.66 14.12 10.60
CA THR A 355 6.61 15.22 10.69
C THR A 355 7.01 15.54 12.13
N THR A 356 8.31 15.67 12.35
CA THR A 356 8.88 16.15 13.62
C THR A 356 9.09 17.66 13.63
N ARG A 357 8.80 18.32 12.52
CA ARG A 357 8.92 19.76 12.32
C ARG A 357 7.55 20.41 12.22
N PRO A 358 7.34 21.59 12.83
CA PRO A 358 6.06 22.27 12.73
C PRO A 358 5.79 22.64 11.26
N ILE A 359 4.58 22.37 10.82
CA ILE A 359 4.02 22.87 9.55
C ILE A 359 3.17 24.08 9.93
N ARG A 360 3.27 25.15 9.17
CA ARG A 360 2.46 26.36 9.40
C ARG A 360 0.98 26.04 9.20
N GLU A 361 0.15 26.31 10.21
CA GLU A 361 -1.27 25.92 10.23
C GLU A 361 -2.05 26.49 9.04
N GLU A 362 -1.76 27.73 8.65
CA GLU A 362 -2.39 28.42 7.51
C GLU A 362 -2.05 27.80 6.14
N LEU A 363 -1.09 26.88 6.08
CA LEU A 363 -0.69 26.15 4.88
C LEU A 363 -1.16 24.68 4.88
N ILE A 364 -1.88 24.26 5.89
CA ILE A 364 -2.44 22.89 5.99
C ILE A 364 -3.77 22.87 5.25
N TYR A 365 -3.91 21.92 4.33
CA TYR A 365 -5.17 21.67 3.63
C TYR A 365 -5.98 20.55 4.25
N ASP A 366 -5.28 19.48 4.75
CA ASP A 366 -5.94 18.28 5.28
C ASP A 366 -5.00 17.49 6.19
N GLN A 367 -5.59 16.74 7.11
CA GLN A 367 -4.88 15.83 8.01
C GLN A 367 -5.67 14.53 8.19
N VAL A 368 -4.97 13.40 8.18
CA VAL A 368 -5.54 12.07 8.40
C VAL A 368 -4.50 11.13 8.98
N THR A 369 -4.93 10.18 9.80
CA THR A 369 -4.07 9.05 10.23
C THR A 369 -4.45 7.81 9.42
N LEU A 370 -3.50 7.27 8.64
CA LEU A 370 -3.65 6.01 7.94
C LEU A 370 -2.72 4.96 8.55
N ARG A 371 -3.18 3.71 8.61
CA ARG A 371 -2.41 2.60 9.18
C ARG A 371 -1.77 1.78 8.06
N HIS A 372 -0.46 1.54 8.16
CA HIS A 372 0.28 0.71 7.21
C HIS A 372 0.72 -0.61 7.87
N PRO A 373 0.64 -1.76 7.17
CA PRO A 373 1.07 -3.05 7.70
C PRO A 373 2.58 -3.08 7.94
N VAL A 374 2.98 -3.71 9.04
CA VAL A 374 4.39 -3.96 9.37
C VAL A 374 4.72 -5.40 8.97
N TYR A 375 5.74 -5.57 8.13
CA TYR A 375 6.16 -6.87 7.62
C TYR A 375 7.36 -7.40 8.40
N ASP A 376 7.11 -8.30 9.33
CA ASP A 376 8.11 -9.11 10.00
C ASP A 376 8.02 -10.59 9.55
N LEU A 377 8.89 -11.43 10.09
CA LEU A 377 8.90 -12.87 9.78
C LEU A 377 7.58 -13.55 10.15
N ALA A 378 6.93 -13.13 11.25
CA ALA A 378 5.67 -13.71 11.70
C ALA A 378 4.53 -13.35 10.73
N ALA A 379 4.44 -12.08 10.32
CA ALA A 379 3.45 -11.62 9.35
C ALA A 379 3.61 -12.34 8.00
N LEU A 380 4.84 -12.44 7.48
CA LEU A 380 5.10 -13.14 6.22
C LEU A 380 4.76 -14.63 6.28
N ALA A 381 5.07 -15.30 7.40
CA ALA A 381 4.68 -16.70 7.60
C ALA A 381 3.16 -16.88 7.70
N ALA A 382 2.46 -15.92 8.31
CA ALA A 382 1.01 -15.94 8.44
C ALA A 382 0.27 -15.75 7.11
N GLN A 383 0.82 -14.98 6.15
CA GLN A 383 0.21 -14.76 4.83
C GLN A 383 -0.19 -16.07 4.14
N GLY A 384 0.71 -17.04 4.09
CA GLY A 384 0.46 -18.34 3.48
C GLY A 384 -0.61 -19.15 4.22
N ARG A 385 -0.62 -19.10 5.57
CA ARG A 385 -1.59 -19.82 6.39
C ARG A 385 -2.99 -19.22 6.27
N VAL A 386 -3.13 -17.89 6.32
CA VAL A 386 -4.42 -17.20 6.09
C VAL A 386 -4.96 -17.54 4.70
N ARG A 387 -4.11 -17.51 3.67
CA ARG A 387 -4.53 -17.89 2.31
C ARG A 387 -5.03 -19.34 2.24
N ALA A 388 -4.38 -20.26 2.94
CA ALA A 388 -4.78 -21.66 2.98
C ALA A 388 -6.11 -21.91 3.73
N THR A 389 -6.54 -20.98 4.58
CA THR A 389 -7.82 -21.05 5.29
C THR A 389 -8.99 -20.40 4.56
N ASN A 390 -8.74 -19.69 3.46
CA ASN A 390 -9.78 -19.06 2.66
C ASN A 390 -10.85 -20.07 2.21
N GLY A 391 -12.12 -19.70 2.38
CA GLY A 391 -13.29 -20.55 2.09
C GLY A 391 -13.73 -21.45 3.24
N ARG A 392 -12.97 -21.56 4.33
CA ARG A 392 -13.43 -22.26 5.54
C ARG A 392 -14.52 -21.44 6.23
N ARG A 393 -15.55 -22.12 6.70
CA ARG A 393 -16.68 -21.50 7.40
C ARG A 393 -17.25 -20.29 6.65
N HIS A 394 -17.36 -20.40 5.30
CA HIS A 394 -17.94 -19.37 4.42
C HIS A 394 -17.20 -18.00 4.47
N THR A 395 -15.92 -17.98 4.89
CA THR A 395 -15.18 -16.76 5.15
C THR A 395 -13.92 -16.70 4.31
N TRP A 396 -13.67 -15.52 3.72
CA TRP A 396 -12.55 -15.23 2.84
C TRP A 396 -11.86 -13.95 3.27
N PHE A 397 -10.54 -13.91 3.16
CA PHE A 397 -9.72 -12.74 3.50
C PHE A 397 -8.96 -12.28 2.27
N CYS A 398 -8.95 -10.97 2.03
CA CYS A 398 -8.11 -10.33 1.04
C CYS A 398 -7.64 -8.96 1.55
N GLY A 399 -6.59 -8.43 0.94
CA GLY A 399 -6.01 -7.14 1.30
C GLY A 399 -4.55 -7.06 0.92
N ALA A 400 -4.03 -5.86 0.79
CA ALA A 400 -2.63 -5.62 0.43
C ALA A 400 -1.65 -6.29 1.43
N TRP A 401 -2.05 -6.42 2.70
CA TRP A 401 -1.29 -7.06 3.76
C TRP A 401 -1.02 -8.56 3.54
N MET A 402 -1.78 -9.21 2.67
CA MET A 402 -1.56 -10.61 2.28
C MET A 402 -0.42 -10.80 1.27
N ARG A 403 0.22 -9.72 0.83
CA ARG A 403 1.42 -9.68 -0.03
C ARG A 403 2.40 -8.63 0.49
N HIS A 404 2.78 -7.64 -0.32
CA HIS A 404 3.82 -6.65 0.00
C HIS A 404 3.27 -5.27 0.44
N GLY A 405 1.94 -5.08 0.45
CA GLY A 405 1.29 -3.86 0.96
C GLY A 405 0.98 -2.80 -0.09
N PHE A 406 1.15 -3.10 -1.36
CA PHE A 406 0.90 -2.16 -2.45
C PHE A 406 -0.51 -2.28 -3.04
N HIS A 407 -0.89 -1.29 -3.82
CA HIS A 407 -2.23 -1.21 -4.40
C HIS A 407 -2.53 -2.41 -5.32
N GLU A 408 -1.55 -2.82 -6.13
CA GLU A 408 -1.61 -4.04 -6.93
C GLU A 408 -1.87 -5.28 -6.09
N ASP A 409 -1.18 -5.40 -4.94
CA ASP A 409 -1.33 -6.54 -4.04
C ASP A 409 -2.75 -6.63 -3.47
N GLY A 410 -3.31 -5.46 -3.14
CA GLY A 410 -4.69 -5.37 -2.68
C GLY A 410 -5.67 -5.86 -3.74
N LEU A 411 -5.57 -5.34 -4.95
CA LEU A 411 -6.44 -5.73 -6.06
C LEU A 411 -6.29 -7.22 -6.41
N SER A 412 -5.05 -7.70 -6.56
CA SER A 412 -4.80 -9.08 -6.94
C SER A 412 -5.37 -10.08 -5.92
N THR A 413 -5.22 -9.83 -4.61
CA THR A 413 -5.79 -10.71 -3.59
C THR A 413 -7.33 -10.69 -3.58
N GLY A 414 -7.96 -9.54 -3.85
CA GLY A 414 -9.41 -9.45 -4.03
C GLY A 414 -9.91 -10.24 -5.22
N LEU A 415 -9.21 -10.16 -6.36
CA LEU A 415 -9.54 -10.92 -7.57
C LEU A 415 -9.32 -12.43 -7.35
N GLU A 416 -8.21 -12.85 -6.71
CA GLU A 416 -7.95 -14.25 -6.36
C GLU A 416 -9.10 -14.86 -5.54
N VAL A 417 -9.58 -14.13 -4.53
CA VAL A 417 -10.71 -14.58 -3.69
C VAL A 417 -11.99 -14.69 -4.52
N ALA A 418 -12.30 -13.70 -5.34
CA ALA A 418 -13.48 -13.72 -6.18
C ALA A 418 -13.46 -14.89 -7.18
N GLU A 419 -12.30 -15.16 -7.80
CA GLU A 419 -12.11 -16.28 -8.70
C GLU A 419 -12.23 -17.63 -8.00
N ALA A 420 -11.71 -17.76 -6.79
CA ALA A 420 -11.82 -18.99 -5.98
C ALA A 420 -13.27 -19.28 -5.59
N ILE A 421 -14.07 -18.27 -5.23
CA ILE A 421 -15.50 -18.41 -4.97
C ILE A 421 -16.22 -18.89 -6.24
N CYS A 422 -16.03 -18.22 -7.38
CA CYS A 422 -16.66 -18.60 -8.65
C CYS A 422 -16.27 -20.01 -9.12
N ALA A 423 -15.00 -20.39 -8.95
CA ALA A 423 -14.52 -21.74 -9.32
C ALA A 423 -15.15 -22.84 -8.46
N ARG A 424 -15.26 -22.61 -7.13
CA ARG A 424 -15.93 -23.56 -6.22
C ARG A 424 -17.39 -23.79 -6.59
N ASP A 425 -18.11 -22.72 -6.94
CA ASP A 425 -19.51 -22.83 -7.30
C ASP A 425 -19.72 -23.56 -8.64
N SER A 426 -18.80 -23.40 -9.59
CA SER A 426 -18.83 -24.15 -10.85
C SER A 426 -18.58 -25.65 -10.67
N LEU A 427 -17.76 -26.04 -9.68
CA LEU A 427 -17.48 -27.44 -9.35
C LEU A 427 -18.66 -28.12 -8.64
N SER A 428 -19.40 -27.40 -7.79
CA SER A 428 -20.59 -27.97 -7.12
C SER A 428 -21.70 -28.31 -8.10
N VAL A 429 -21.88 -27.48 -9.14
CA VAL A 429 -22.87 -27.75 -10.24
C VAL A 429 -22.47 -28.95 -11.10
N ALA A 430 -21.18 -29.16 -11.32
CA ALA A 430 -20.71 -30.31 -12.10
C ALA A 430 -20.80 -31.65 -11.35
N ALA A 431 -20.99 -31.61 -10.02
CA ALA A 431 -21.08 -32.79 -9.17
C ALA A 431 -22.54 -33.23 -8.88
N GLU A 432 -23.54 -32.39 -9.17
CA GLU A 432 -24.97 -32.67 -9.14
C GLU A 432 -25.46 -33.18 -10.53
#